data_836de77335d5046a14b7f1f022f2d596
#
_entry.id   836de77335d5046a14b7f1f022f2d596
#
_cell.length_a   1.000
_cell.length_b   1.000
_cell.length_c   1.000
_cell.angle_alpha   90.00
_cell.angle_beta   90.00
_cell.angle_gamma   90.00
#
_symmetry.space_group_name_H-M   'P 1'
#
loop_
_entity.id
_entity.type
_entity.pdbx_description
1 polymer ?
#
loop_
_entity_poly.entity_id
_entity_poly.type
_entity_poly.pdbx_seq_one_letter_code
_entity_poly.pdbx_strand_id
1 'polypeptide(L)'
;MSSIIFTPNASILSNKSTFNEQLPQRLFTRREVIEPCHDVLWMIERGAVRTLTWGEDGTFITLGYWGAGDLIGYPLSKVNPYQIECLTSVEVSTIPAHLWHQYIDALVAHIQTSEELLNILSYKPISLRLWEFLVWLSKKFGRNVEKGCLIELYITHQEIAEVLSTTRVTITRLLQEFETAERLLRYQRRIILCLPNK
;
A
#
# COMPACT_ATOMS: atom_id res chain seq x y z
N MET A 1 -4.56 27.16 20.62
CA MET A 1 -3.90 26.19 19.75
C MET A 1 -5.02 25.32 19.19
N SER A 2 -5.46 25.62 17.96
CA SER A 2 -6.65 24.99 17.34
C SER A 2 -6.21 23.74 16.60
N SER A 3 -6.68 22.59 17.08
CA SER A 3 -6.50 21.30 16.40
C SER A 3 -7.45 21.24 15.20
N ILE A 4 -6.90 21.17 14.01
CA ILE A 4 -7.67 20.90 12.78
C ILE A 4 -7.99 19.42 12.77
N ILE A 5 -9.26 19.09 13.03
CA ILE A 5 -9.79 17.73 12.92
C ILE A 5 -10.14 17.49 11.45
N PHE A 6 -9.36 16.66 10.76
CA PHE A 6 -9.68 16.18 9.43
C PHE A 6 -10.61 14.97 9.56
N THR A 7 -11.89 15.16 9.23
CA THR A 7 -12.84 14.06 9.05
C THR A 7 -12.72 13.55 7.61
N PRO A 8 -12.46 12.26 7.36
CA PRO A 8 -12.49 11.72 6.00
C PRO A 8 -13.94 11.72 5.51
N ASN A 9 -14.16 12.44 4.42
CA ASN A 9 -15.47 12.58 3.80
C ASN A 9 -15.83 11.30 3.04
N ALA A 10 -16.78 10.52 3.56
CA ALA A 10 -17.29 9.27 2.99
C ALA A 10 -18.19 9.46 1.74
N SER A 11 -18.11 10.60 1.05
CA SER A 11 -19.02 11.00 -0.04
C SER A 11 -18.43 11.02 -1.45
N ILE A 12 -17.23 10.44 -1.68
CA ILE A 12 -16.60 10.46 -3.03
C ILE A 12 -17.00 9.26 -3.90
N LEU A 13 -17.87 8.36 -3.40
CA LEU A 13 -18.27 7.16 -4.16
C LEU A 13 -19.47 7.30 -5.09
N SER A 14 -19.94 8.51 -5.43
CA SER A 14 -21.17 8.68 -6.21
C SER A 14 -21.05 9.53 -7.48
N ASN A 15 -19.93 9.49 -8.20
CA ASN A 15 -19.91 9.93 -9.60
C ASN A 15 -19.34 8.82 -10.49
N LYS A 16 -20.06 7.71 -10.62
CA LYS A 16 -19.94 6.85 -11.79
C LYS A 16 -20.58 7.59 -12.96
N SER A 17 -19.81 8.46 -13.59
CA SER A 17 -20.18 8.99 -14.90
C SER A 17 -20.24 7.82 -15.89
N THR A 18 -21.38 7.69 -16.51
CA THR A 18 -21.78 6.76 -17.57
C THR A 18 -20.85 6.84 -18.79
N PHE A 19 -19.70 6.17 -18.71
CA PHE A 19 -18.95 5.76 -19.88
C PHE A 19 -18.86 4.25 -19.88
N ASN A 20 -19.66 3.61 -20.75
CA ASN A 20 -19.85 2.18 -20.86
C ASN A 20 -18.78 1.53 -21.79
N GLU A 21 -17.53 1.99 -21.72
CA GLU A 21 -16.41 1.22 -22.27
C GLU A 21 -15.97 0.24 -21.20
N GLN A 22 -16.31 -1.03 -21.37
CA GLN A 22 -15.76 -2.10 -20.56
C GLN A 22 -14.24 -2.13 -20.80
N LEU A 23 -13.48 -1.57 -19.85
CA LEU A 23 -12.03 -1.65 -19.90
C LEU A 23 -11.58 -3.12 -19.83
N PRO A 24 -10.59 -3.51 -20.64
CA PRO A 24 -10.05 -4.86 -20.57
C PRO A 24 -9.54 -5.18 -19.17
N GLN A 25 -10.05 -6.26 -18.59
CA GLN A 25 -9.62 -6.73 -17.28
C GLN A 25 -8.57 -7.81 -17.41
N ARG A 26 -7.64 -7.85 -16.45
CA ARG A 26 -6.65 -8.91 -16.31
C ARG A 26 -6.59 -9.41 -14.88
N LEU A 27 -6.33 -10.69 -14.75
CA LEU A 27 -6.17 -11.37 -13.47
C LEU A 27 -4.73 -11.83 -13.34
N PHE A 28 -4.16 -11.61 -12.16
CA PHE A 28 -2.82 -12.04 -11.79
C PHE A 28 -2.88 -12.81 -10.49
N THR A 29 -2.03 -13.81 -10.37
CA THR A 29 -1.89 -14.60 -9.15
C THR A 29 -0.88 -13.95 -8.20
N ARG A 30 -0.91 -14.36 -6.95
CA ARG A 30 0.06 -13.90 -5.95
C ARG A 30 1.50 -14.21 -6.40
N ARG A 31 2.42 -13.25 -6.21
CA ARG A 31 3.83 -13.24 -6.62
C ARG A 31 4.08 -13.11 -8.13
N GLU A 32 3.03 -13.03 -8.91
CA GLU A 32 3.16 -12.68 -10.32
C GLU A 32 3.57 -11.24 -10.48
N VAL A 33 4.33 -10.95 -11.52
CA VAL A 33 4.80 -9.61 -11.88
C VAL A 33 3.92 -9.09 -13.01
N ILE A 34 3.41 -7.87 -12.83
CA ILE A 34 2.68 -7.17 -13.89
C ILE A 34 3.73 -6.49 -14.78
N GLU A 35 3.77 -6.91 -16.04
CA GLU A 35 4.70 -6.37 -17.03
C GLU A 35 4.47 -4.86 -17.25
N PRO A 36 5.51 -4.03 -17.14
CA PRO A 36 5.40 -2.61 -17.37
C PRO A 36 5.01 -2.29 -18.83
N CYS A 37 4.07 -1.36 -19.01
CA CYS A 37 3.70 -0.82 -20.31
C CYS A 37 3.71 0.71 -20.25
N HIS A 38 4.33 1.37 -21.26
CA HIS A 38 4.51 2.83 -21.25
C HIS A 38 3.22 3.62 -21.50
N ASP A 39 2.26 3.02 -22.21
CA ASP A 39 1.03 3.69 -22.63
C ASP A 39 -0.20 3.22 -21.85
N VAL A 40 0.01 2.52 -20.74
CA VAL A 40 -1.06 1.92 -19.94
C VAL A 40 -0.87 2.21 -18.47
N LEU A 41 -1.94 2.64 -17.82
CA LEU A 41 -2.12 2.57 -16.38
C LEU A 41 -3.05 1.40 -16.04
N TRP A 42 -2.87 0.86 -14.85
CA TRP A 42 -3.68 -0.20 -14.30
C TRP A 42 -4.45 0.34 -13.10
N MET A 43 -5.80 0.24 -13.14
CA MET A 43 -6.64 0.44 -11.97
C MET A 43 -6.76 -0.91 -11.25
N ILE A 44 -6.42 -0.94 -9.99
CA ILE A 44 -6.60 -2.14 -9.16
C ILE A 44 -8.08 -2.22 -8.76
N GLU A 45 -8.78 -3.22 -9.26
CA GLU A 45 -10.19 -3.48 -8.89
C GLU A 45 -10.25 -4.31 -7.60
N ARG A 46 -9.34 -5.27 -7.46
CA ARG A 46 -9.26 -6.16 -6.29
C ARG A 46 -7.82 -6.56 -6.02
N GLY A 47 -7.53 -6.83 -4.75
CA GLY A 47 -6.23 -7.32 -4.33
C GLY A 47 -5.26 -6.21 -3.95
N ALA A 48 -3.99 -6.57 -3.83
CA ALA A 48 -2.92 -5.67 -3.45
C ALA A 48 -1.63 -5.99 -4.19
N VAL A 49 -0.90 -4.94 -4.56
CA VAL A 49 0.43 -5.03 -5.17
C VAL A 49 1.42 -4.18 -4.39
N ARG A 50 2.71 -4.43 -4.61
CA ARG A 50 3.78 -3.50 -4.28
C ARG A 50 4.53 -3.09 -5.54
N THR A 51 5.00 -1.85 -5.57
CA THR A 51 5.96 -1.37 -6.54
C THR A 51 7.33 -1.37 -5.91
N LEU A 52 8.33 -1.82 -6.64
CA LEU A 52 9.68 -1.96 -6.13
C LEU A 52 10.73 -1.69 -7.19
N THR A 53 11.93 -1.41 -6.72
CA THR A 53 13.16 -1.33 -7.48
C THR A 53 14.25 -2.11 -6.74
N TRP A 54 15.43 -2.21 -7.31
CA TRP A 54 16.60 -2.82 -6.65
C TRP A 54 17.88 -2.08 -7.06
N GLY A 55 18.82 -2.04 -6.13
CA GLY A 55 20.14 -1.49 -6.34
C GLY A 55 21.08 -2.45 -7.06
N GLU A 56 22.30 -2.00 -7.37
CA GLU A 56 23.34 -2.82 -7.99
C GLU A 56 23.73 -4.05 -7.13
N ASP A 57 23.56 -3.95 -5.82
CA ASP A 57 23.79 -5.02 -4.85
C ASP A 57 22.66 -6.06 -4.76
N GLY A 58 21.58 -5.85 -5.56
CA GLY A 58 20.39 -6.69 -5.56
C GLY A 58 19.44 -6.45 -4.38
N THR A 59 19.69 -5.43 -3.55
CA THR A 59 18.78 -5.08 -2.44
C THR A 59 17.50 -4.49 -2.97
N PHE A 60 16.35 -5.08 -2.59
CA PHE A 60 15.04 -4.56 -2.97
C PHE A 60 14.67 -3.31 -2.18
N ILE A 61 14.13 -2.34 -2.90
CA ILE A 61 13.60 -1.08 -2.34
C ILE A 61 12.13 -1.00 -2.73
N THR A 62 11.24 -1.04 -1.74
CA THR A 62 9.80 -0.87 -1.98
C THR A 62 9.47 0.60 -2.17
N LEU A 63 8.83 0.93 -3.28
CA LEU A 63 8.40 2.27 -3.64
C LEU A 63 6.98 2.59 -3.16
N GLY A 64 6.12 1.57 -3.01
CA GLY A 64 4.75 1.75 -2.54
C GLY A 64 3.97 0.45 -2.41
N TYR A 65 2.83 0.54 -1.71
CA TYR A 65 1.81 -0.49 -1.59
C TYR A 65 0.49 0.06 -2.10
N TRP A 66 -0.16 -0.69 -2.98
CA TRP A 66 -1.34 -0.24 -3.72
C TRP A 66 -2.45 -1.29 -3.59
N GLY A 67 -3.68 -0.83 -3.42
CA GLY A 67 -4.86 -1.66 -3.23
C GLY A 67 -6.00 -1.27 -4.16
N ALA A 68 -7.19 -1.83 -3.93
CA ALA A 68 -8.37 -1.52 -4.72
C ALA A 68 -8.65 0.00 -4.79
N GLY A 69 -8.87 0.51 -6.00
CA GLY A 69 -9.06 1.94 -6.29
C GLY A 69 -7.77 2.71 -6.58
N ASP A 70 -6.60 2.13 -6.36
CA ASP A 70 -5.33 2.77 -6.70
C ASP A 70 -4.95 2.56 -8.17
N LEU A 71 -4.29 3.58 -8.75
CA LEU A 71 -3.64 3.49 -10.06
C LEU A 71 -2.18 3.07 -9.88
N ILE A 72 -1.74 2.18 -10.76
CA ILE A 72 -0.35 1.76 -10.86
C ILE A 72 0.09 1.74 -12.33
N GLY A 73 1.38 1.77 -12.57
CA GLY A 73 1.92 1.63 -13.93
C GLY A 73 3.26 2.31 -14.13
N TYR A 74 3.93 1.89 -15.17
CA TYR A 74 5.24 2.44 -15.54
C TYR A 74 5.22 3.96 -15.77
N PRO A 75 4.15 4.55 -16.36
CA PRO A 75 4.08 6.00 -16.56
C PRO A 75 4.12 6.84 -15.28
N LEU A 76 3.83 6.25 -14.12
CA LEU A 76 3.85 6.95 -12.82
C LEU A 76 5.25 6.97 -12.17
N SER A 77 6.23 6.28 -12.75
CA SER A 77 7.58 6.20 -12.20
C SER A 77 8.65 6.53 -13.24
N LYS A 78 9.70 7.21 -12.79
CA LYS A 78 10.96 7.37 -13.54
C LYS A 78 12.07 6.47 -12.99
N VAL A 79 11.78 5.69 -11.97
CA VAL A 79 12.75 4.77 -11.36
C VAL A 79 12.99 3.59 -12.30
N ASN A 80 14.24 3.22 -12.50
CA ASN A 80 14.63 2.08 -13.33
C ASN A 80 15.79 1.34 -12.63
N PRO A 81 15.68 0.03 -12.40
CA PRO A 81 14.56 -0.84 -12.75
C PRO A 81 13.28 -0.56 -11.95
N TYR A 82 12.12 -0.93 -12.48
CA TYR A 82 10.82 -0.78 -11.83
C TYR A 82 9.98 -2.05 -12.03
N GLN A 83 9.40 -2.57 -10.95
CA GLN A 83 8.61 -3.78 -10.97
C GLN A 83 7.32 -3.61 -10.16
N ILE A 84 6.25 -4.24 -10.63
CA ILE A 84 4.96 -4.34 -9.93
C ILE A 84 4.74 -5.81 -9.57
N GLU A 85 4.77 -6.13 -8.28
CA GLU A 85 4.59 -7.50 -7.76
C GLU A 85 3.24 -7.65 -7.07
N CYS A 86 2.49 -8.71 -7.40
CA CYS A 86 1.21 -9.04 -6.80
C CYS A 86 1.40 -9.68 -5.41
N LEU A 87 0.90 -9.01 -4.36
CA LEU A 87 0.95 -9.51 -2.98
C LEU A 87 -0.20 -10.47 -2.66
N THR A 88 -1.29 -10.37 -3.41
CA THR A 88 -2.47 -11.24 -3.36
C THR A 88 -2.84 -11.66 -4.79
N SER A 89 -3.93 -12.38 -4.99
CA SER A 89 -4.59 -12.41 -6.31
C SER A 89 -5.10 -11.01 -6.61
N VAL A 90 -4.86 -10.52 -7.83
CA VAL A 90 -5.10 -9.14 -8.25
C VAL A 90 -5.92 -9.12 -9.52
N GLU A 91 -6.94 -8.28 -9.53
CA GLU A 91 -7.74 -7.95 -10.71
C GLU A 91 -7.49 -6.48 -11.05
N VAL A 92 -7.16 -6.19 -12.31
CA VAL A 92 -6.90 -4.82 -12.79
C VAL A 92 -7.68 -4.52 -14.05
N SER A 93 -8.08 -3.26 -14.20
CA SER A 93 -8.60 -2.70 -15.45
C SER A 93 -7.51 -1.93 -16.17
N THR A 94 -7.42 -2.13 -17.49
CA THR A 94 -6.42 -1.48 -18.35
C THR A 94 -6.90 -0.09 -18.77
N ILE A 95 -6.16 0.96 -18.44
CA ILE A 95 -6.49 2.34 -18.78
C ILE A 95 -5.50 2.87 -19.82
N PRO A 96 -5.88 2.98 -21.09
CA PRO A 96 -5.02 3.52 -22.14
C PRO A 96 -4.79 5.02 -21.95
N ALA A 97 -3.69 5.54 -22.51
CA ALA A 97 -3.22 6.91 -22.29
C ALA A 97 -4.27 8.00 -22.58
N HIS A 98 -5.09 7.81 -23.61
CA HIS A 98 -6.12 8.81 -23.99
C HIS A 98 -7.24 8.96 -22.95
N LEU A 99 -7.39 8.00 -22.00
CA LEU A 99 -8.38 8.04 -20.92
C LEU A 99 -7.81 8.54 -19.58
N TRP A 100 -6.50 8.73 -19.42
CA TRP A 100 -5.91 9.11 -18.14
C TRP A 100 -6.51 10.37 -17.52
N HIS A 101 -6.94 11.33 -18.36
CA HIS A 101 -7.56 12.56 -17.90
C HIS A 101 -8.87 12.35 -17.11
N GLN A 102 -9.52 11.18 -17.26
CA GLN A 102 -10.73 10.82 -16.52
C GLN A 102 -10.44 10.27 -15.12
N TYR A 103 -9.16 9.99 -14.81
CA TYR A 103 -8.69 9.37 -13.57
C TYR A 103 -7.84 10.33 -12.73
N ILE A 104 -8.05 11.63 -12.88
CA ILE A 104 -7.27 12.66 -12.16
C ILE A 104 -7.35 12.47 -10.65
N ASP A 105 -8.52 12.17 -10.09
CA ASP A 105 -8.69 11.95 -8.65
C ASP A 105 -7.85 10.76 -8.16
N ALA A 106 -7.79 9.68 -8.92
CA ALA A 106 -6.97 8.52 -8.59
C ALA A 106 -5.47 8.81 -8.75
N LEU A 107 -5.07 9.65 -9.71
CA LEU A 107 -3.69 10.14 -9.83
C LEU A 107 -3.30 11.01 -8.64
N VAL A 108 -4.20 11.90 -8.20
CA VAL A 108 -3.97 12.71 -6.98
C VAL A 108 -3.84 11.81 -5.75
N ALA A 109 -4.73 10.81 -5.60
CA ALA A 109 -4.65 9.85 -4.50
C ALA A 109 -3.34 9.05 -4.52
N HIS A 110 -2.81 8.70 -5.71
CA HIS A 110 -1.51 8.05 -5.84
C HIS A 110 -0.37 8.92 -5.29
N ILE A 111 -0.36 10.22 -5.61
CA ILE A 111 0.62 11.17 -5.09
C ILE A 111 0.52 11.26 -3.56
N GLN A 112 -0.70 11.46 -3.03
CA GLN A 112 -0.94 11.56 -1.59
C GLN A 112 -0.48 10.31 -0.83
N THR A 113 -0.79 9.13 -1.35
CA THR A 113 -0.34 7.84 -0.78
C THR A 113 1.19 7.74 -0.77
N SER A 114 1.85 8.20 -1.84
CA SER A 114 3.32 8.22 -1.93
C SER A 114 3.93 9.17 -0.91
N GLU A 115 3.36 10.36 -0.73
CA GLU A 115 3.80 11.35 0.26
C GLU A 115 3.59 10.86 1.70
N GLU A 116 2.47 10.19 1.99
CA GLU A 116 2.24 9.56 3.29
C GLU A 116 3.33 8.55 3.64
N LEU A 117 3.67 7.66 2.70
CA LEU A 117 4.74 6.69 2.91
C LEU A 117 6.10 7.38 3.10
N LEU A 118 6.42 8.38 2.28
CA LEU A 118 7.65 9.17 2.41
C LEU A 118 7.74 9.85 3.78
N ASN A 119 6.64 10.43 4.28
CA ASN A 119 6.58 11.03 5.61
C ASN A 119 6.85 9.99 6.70
N ILE A 120 6.25 8.80 6.61
CA ILE A 120 6.50 7.69 7.55
C ILE A 120 7.98 7.31 7.56
N LEU A 121 8.59 7.19 6.39
CA LEU A 121 10.00 6.82 6.24
C LEU A 121 10.96 7.89 6.78
N SER A 122 10.52 9.12 6.93
CA SER A 122 11.31 10.23 7.47
C SER A 122 11.46 10.22 9.00
N TYR A 123 10.63 9.48 9.75
CA TYR A 123 10.75 9.41 11.20
C TYR A 123 12.09 8.82 11.64
N LYS A 124 12.81 9.51 12.54
CA LYS A 124 14.12 9.06 13.00
C LYS A 124 14.07 7.78 13.86
N PRO A 125 13.20 7.68 14.90
CA PRO A 125 13.11 6.45 15.69
C PRO A 125 12.48 5.33 14.87
N ILE A 126 13.20 4.22 14.70
CA ILE A 126 12.72 3.06 13.92
C ILE A 126 11.45 2.43 14.55
N SER A 127 11.30 2.49 15.86
CA SER A 127 10.08 2.02 16.54
C SER A 127 8.85 2.84 16.16
N LEU A 128 9.00 4.18 16.07
CA LEU A 128 7.93 5.06 15.61
C LEU A 128 7.63 4.83 14.13
N ARG A 129 8.68 4.73 13.30
CA ARG A 129 8.55 4.44 11.85
C ARG A 129 7.79 3.14 11.61
N LEU A 130 8.15 2.08 12.35
CA LEU A 130 7.43 0.80 12.27
C LEU A 130 5.98 0.92 12.71
N TRP A 131 5.71 1.62 13.82
CA TRP A 131 4.35 1.80 14.31
C TRP A 131 3.47 2.55 13.31
N GLU A 132 3.93 3.69 12.81
CA GLU A 132 3.20 4.50 11.83
C GLU A 132 2.99 3.77 10.50
N PHE A 133 3.99 2.97 10.08
CA PHE A 133 3.84 2.11 8.91
C PHE A 133 2.74 1.05 9.10
N LEU A 134 2.69 0.39 10.25
CA LEU A 134 1.63 -0.58 10.55
C LEU A 134 0.25 0.09 10.65
N VAL A 135 0.16 1.28 11.25
CA VAL A 135 -1.08 2.07 11.29
C VAL A 135 -1.53 2.45 9.88
N TRP A 136 -0.60 2.89 9.04
CA TRP A 136 -0.89 3.21 7.64
C TRP A 136 -1.39 1.99 6.86
N LEU A 137 -0.73 0.84 7.01
CA LEU A 137 -1.17 -0.43 6.40
C LEU A 137 -2.57 -0.83 6.90
N SER A 138 -2.87 -0.61 8.18
CA SER A 138 -4.18 -0.95 8.74
C SER A 138 -5.30 -0.09 8.19
N LYS A 139 -5.02 1.17 7.85
CA LYS A 139 -5.99 2.07 7.19
C LYS A 139 -6.27 1.65 5.75
N LYS A 140 -5.24 1.19 5.04
CA LYS A 140 -5.31 0.85 3.61
C LYS A 140 -5.78 -0.59 3.36
N PHE A 141 -5.32 -1.54 4.17
CA PHE A 141 -5.53 -2.98 3.99
C PHE A 141 -6.12 -3.64 5.24
N GLY A 142 -6.73 -2.86 6.11
CA GLY A 142 -7.23 -3.36 7.37
C GLY A 142 -8.72 -3.68 7.34
N ARG A 143 -9.10 -4.62 8.19
CA ARG A 143 -10.48 -4.97 8.49
C ARG A 143 -10.71 -4.95 10.00
N ASN A 144 -11.78 -4.30 10.43
CA ASN A 144 -12.14 -4.30 11.84
C ASN A 144 -12.49 -5.71 12.33
N VAL A 145 -11.93 -6.07 13.46
CA VAL A 145 -12.18 -7.32 14.18
C VAL A 145 -12.42 -7.00 15.66
N GLU A 146 -12.91 -7.96 16.45
CA GLU A 146 -13.25 -7.76 17.86
C GLU A 146 -12.10 -7.13 18.68
N LYS A 147 -10.85 -7.50 18.39
CA LYS A 147 -9.65 -7.06 19.14
C LYS A 147 -8.90 -5.87 18.50
N GLY A 148 -9.47 -5.24 17.50
CA GLY A 148 -8.83 -4.09 16.83
C GLY A 148 -8.92 -4.14 15.29
N CYS A 149 -7.86 -3.78 14.59
CA CYS A 149 -7.81 -3.78 13.13
C CYS A 149 -6.83 -4.85 12.61
N LEU A 150 -7.34 -5.86 11.91
CA LEU A 150 -6.55 -6.89 11.25
C LEU A 150 -6.01 -6.38 9.92
N ILE A 151 -4.70 -6.34 9.76
CA ILE A 151 -4.06 -6.08 8.47
C ILE A 151 -4.19 -7.36 7.61
N GLU A 152 -4.99 -7.31 6.55
CA GLU A 152 -5.25 -8.48 5.71
C GLU A 152 -4.07 -8.84 4.81
N LEU A 153 -3.14 -7.91 4.64
CA LEU A 153 -1.93 -8.12 3.85
C LEU A 153 -0.90 -8.96 4.61
N TYR A 154 -0.40 -10.01 3.97
CA TYR A 154 0.69 -10.79 4.52
C TYR A 154 2.02 -10.17 4.07
N ILE A 155 2.72 -9.53 5.01
CA ILE A 155 4.05 -8.94 4.81
C ILE A 155 5.01 -9.62 5.79
N THR A 156 6.16 -10.07 5.29
CA THR A 156 7.21 -10.70 6.10
C THR A 156 8.01 -9.65 6.87
N HIS A 157 8.66 -10.07 7.96
CA HIS A 157 9.58 -9.19 8.71
C HIS A 157 10.74 -8.69 7.83
N GLN A 158 11.14 -9.46 6.83
CA GLN A 158 12.15 -9.06 5.86
C GLN A 158 11.64 -7.92 4.97
N GLU A 159 10.45 -8.06 4.40
CA GLU A 159 9.84 -7.01 3.56
C GLU A 159 9.59 -5.73 4.36
N ILE A 160 9.15 -5.82 5.63
CA ILE A 160 9.03 -4.66 6.51
C ILE A 160 10.40 -4.01 6.75
N ALA A 161 11.44 -4.82 6.96
CA ALA A 161 12.79 -4.32 7.16
C ALA A 161 13.35 -3.57 5.94
N GLU A 162 13.10 -4.11 4.74
CA GLU A 162 13.46 -3.48 3.46
C GLU A 162 12.81 -2.11 3.31
N VAL A 163 11.49 -2.03 3.50
CA VAL A 163 10.75 -0.75 3.42
C VAL A 163 11.27 0.27 4.41
N LEU A 164 11.49 -0.15 5.67
CA LEU A 164 11.86 0.76 6.74
C LEU A 164 13.38 1.02 6.84
N SER A 165 14.16 0.53 5.88
CA SER A 165 15.63 0.67 5.84
C SER A 165 16.28 0.24 7.15
N THR A 166 15.98 -1.00 7.58
CA THR A 166 16.49 -1.60 8.82
C THR A 166 16.72 -3.10 8.66
N THR A 167 17.04 -3.80 9.75
CA THR A 167 17.28 -5.25 9.71
C THR A 167 16.05 -6.05 10.13
N ARG A 168 15.89 -7.27 9.57
CA ARG A 168 14.86 -8.23 9.99
C ARG A 168 14.89 -8.49 11.51
N VAL A 169 16.08 -8.52 12.09
CA VAL A 169 16.27 -8.74 13.54
C VAL A 169 15.66 -7.60 14.34
N THR A 170 15.90 -6.35 13.92
CA THR A 170 15.31 -5.15 14.54
C THR A 170 13.79 -5.18 14.45
N ILE A 171 13.22 -5.50 13.30
CA ILE A 171 11.76 -5.60 13.12
C ILE A 171 11.19 -6.69 14.03
N THR A 172 11.83 -7.88 14.07
CA THR A 172 11.35 -8.98 14.91
C THR A 172 11.32 -8.59 16.39
N ARG A 173 12.36 -7.92 16.89
CA ARG A 173 12.45 -7.43 18.26
C ARG A 173 11.37 -6.37 18.56
N LEU A 174 11.23 -5.37 17.70
CA LEU A 174 10.23 -4.30 17.90
C LEU A 174 8.80 -4.81 17.86
N LEU A 175 8.48 -5.75 16.97
CA LEU A 175 7.16 -6.39 16.94
C LEU A 175 6.88 -7.17 18.22
N GLN A 176 7.91 -7.81 18.80
CA GLN A 176 7.81 -8.49 20.09
C GLN A 176 7.56 -7.51 21.24
N GLU A 177 8.26 -6.37 21.25
CA GLU A 177 8.06 -5.28 22.21
C GLU A 177 6.61 -4.71 22.13
N PHE A 178 6.09 -4.49 20.91
CA PHE A 178 4.72 -4.03 20.71
C PHE A 178 3.69 -5.09 21.14
N GLU A 179 3.96 -6.37 20.92
CA GLU A 179 3.10 -7.46 21.37
C GLU A 179 3.07 -7.56 22.91
N THR A 180 4.22 -7.46 23.58
CA THR A 180 4.32 -7.44 25.03
C THR A 180 3.63 -6.21 25.65
N ALA A 181 3.64 -5.07 24.94
CA ALA A 181 2.94 -3.86 25.35
C ALA A 181 1.44 -3.86 24.95
N GLU A 182 0.90 -4.99 24.50
CA GLU A 182 -0.49 -5.17 24.06
C GLU A 182 -0.96 -4.19 22.97
N ARG A 183 -0.02 -3.60 22.23
CA ARG A 183 -0.31 -2.67 21.13
C ARG A 183 -0.69 -3.41 19.83
N LEU A 184 -0.25 -4.66 19.70
CA LEU A 184 -0.60 -5.54 18.59
C LEU A 184 -0.73 -6.99 19.07
N LEU A 185 -1.44 -7.78 18.26
CA LEU A 185 -1.55 -9.23 18.40
C LEU A 185 -1.13 -9.89 17.08
N ARG A 186 -0.60 -11.10 17.15
CA ARG A 186 -0.32 -11.93 15.98
C ARG A 186 -1.39 -12.98 15.80
N TYR A 187 -1.93 -13.04 14.58
CA TYR A 187 -2.95 -14.03 14.22
C TYR A 187 -2.63 -14.62 12.85
N GLN A 188 -2.37 -15.92 12.80
CA GLN A 188 -2.11 -16.67 11.55
C GLN A 188 -1.14 -15.95 10.57
N ARG A 189 0.01 -15.49 11.08
CA ARG A 189 1.02 -14.70 10.34
C ARG A 189 0.57 -13.30 9.89
N ARG A 190 -0.55 -12.81 10.40
CA ARG A 190 -1.04 -11.43 10.21
C ARG A 190 -0.93 -10.66 11.52
N ILE A 191 -1.06 -9.34 11.42
CA ILE A 191 -0.98 -8.42 12.54
C ILE A 191 -2.37 -7.83 12.79
N ILE A 192 -2.81 -7.85 14.05
CA ILE A 192 -3.97 -7.11 14.53
C ILE A 192 -3.42 -5.93 15.35
N LEU A 193 -3.73 -4.71 14.96
CA LEU A 193 -3.41 -3.53 15.75
C LEU A 193 -4.51 -3.30 16.79
N CYS A 194 -4.11 -3.26 18.07
CA CYS A 194 -4.98 -2.90 19.18
C CYS A 194 -5.03 -1.37 19.27
N LEU A 195 -5.75 -0.71 18.35
CA LEU A 195 -5.93 0.72 18.38
C LEU A 195 -7.00 1.06 19.43
N PRO A 196 -6.81 2.10 20.27
CA PRO A 196 -7.87 2.55 21.16
C PRO A 196 -9.09 2.96 20.31
N ASN A 197 -10.25 2.44 20.68
CA ASN A 197 -11.51 2.84 20.04
C ASN A 197 -11.64 4.36 20.13
N LYS A 198 -11.80 5.01 18.97
CA LYS A 198 -12.17 6.44 18.92
C LYS A 198 -13.62 6.62 19.30
#